data_8dfac937fb07a3e26576029f44153401
#
_entry.id   8dfac937fb07a3e26576029f44153401
#
_cell.length_a   1.000
_cell.length_b   1.000
_cell.length_c   1.000
_cell.angle_alpha   90.00
_cell.angle_beta   90.00
_cell.angle_gamma   90.00
#
_symmetry.space_group_name_H-M   'P 1'
#
loop_
_entity.id
_entity.type
_entity.pdbx_description
1 polymer ?
#
loop_
_entity_poly.entity_id
_entity_poly.type
_entity_poly.pdbx_seq_one_letter_code
_entity_poly.pdbx_strand_id
1 'polypeptide(L)'
;MSEDKVVDVAVGVLIREDGRVLLASRPEGKPWAGYWEFPGGKLEDGETVHQALVRELDEELGVRLADSFPWFVKEHRYEHAHVRLHFRRSRDFFGEALSKEGQDFGFYTANERTPGVLLPIDQNILNRVDLPDVWEDSTAVLTLSENALHATVVRDRKYRFVGARCGNLDDVMKAVAMDFDFVIVKPEVFEATLWKGEPRLPTYVEDVPASDLRLWQDRGAHGVKP
;
A
#
# COMPACT_ATOMS: atom_id res chain seq x y z
N MET A 1 -14.94 -12.81 -26.18
CA MET A 1 -13.92 -12.85 -25.10
C MET A 1 -14.59 -12.17 -23.92
N SER A 2 -14.93 -12.90 -22.86
CA SER A 2 -15.46 -12.27 -21.64
C SER A 2 -14.35 -11.37 -21.09
N GLU A 3 -14.64 -10.09 -20.89
CA GLU A 3 -13.76 -9.24 -20.08
C GLU A 3 -13.57 -9.94 -18.73
N ASP A 4 -12.31 -10.26 -18.39
CA ASP A 4 -12.00 -10.84 -17.09
C ASP A 4 -12.48 -9.86 -16.01
N LYS A 5 -13.49 -10.26 -15.26
CA LYS A 5 -14.05 -9.42 -14.18
C LYS A 5 -12.95 -9.10 -13.18
N VAL A 6 -12.62 -7.82 -13.03
CA VAL A 6 -11.71 -7.35 -11.98
C VAL A 6 -12.44 -7.40 -10.64
N VAL A 7 -11.82 -8.03 -9.65
CA VAL A 7 -12.34 -8.13 -8.28
C VAL A 7 -11.63 -7.08 -7.43
N ASP A 8 -12.39 -6.15 -6.84
CA ASP A 8 -11.88 -5.16 -5.90
C ASP A 8 -11.71 -5.80 -4.51
N VAL A 9 -10.56 -5.58 -3.88
CA VAL A 9 -10.16 -6.15 -2.59
C VAL A 9 -9.62 -5.04 -1.68
N ALA A 10 -10.18 -4.88 -0.50
CA ALA A 10 -9.66 -4.00 0.54
C ALA A 10 -8.52 -4.69 1.30
N VAL A 11 -7.39 -4.01 1.47
CA VAL A 11 -6.21 -4.54 2.15
C VAL A 11 -5.76 -3.60 3.27
N GLY A 12 -5.68 -4.11 4.49
CA GLY A 12 -5.38 -3.34 5.70
C GLY A 12 -3.91 -3.36 6.10
N VAL A 13 -3.26 -2.22 6.05
CA VAL A 13 -1.92 -2.01 6.61
C VAL A 13 -2.08 -1.37 7.98
N LEU A 14 -2.28 -2.22 9.01
CA LEU A 14 -2.50 -1.78 10.39
C LEU A 14 -1.15 -1.66 11.09
N ILE A 15 -0.76 -0.44 11.43
CA ILE A 15 0.57 -0.10 11.94
C ILE A 15 0.48 0.25 13.43
N ARG A 16 1.15 -0.50 14.29
CA ARG A 16 1.28 -0.21 15.72
C ARG A 16 2.27 0.93 15.96
N GLU A 17 2.26 1.46 17.19
CA GLU A 17 3.19 2.52 17.64
C GLU A 17 4.67 2.10 17.52
N ASP A 18 4.96 0.81 17.66
CA ASP A 18 6.31 0.24 17.51
C ASP A 18 6.73 0.02 16.03
N GLY A 19 5.89 0.45 15.08
CA GLY A 19 6.13 0.33 13.63
C GLY A 19 5.81 -1.04 13.04
N ARG A 20 5.40 -2.03 13.84
CA ARG A 20 5.01 -3.35 13.36
C ARG A 20 3.65 -3.33 12.71
N VAL A 21 3.45 -4.17 11.71
CA VAL A 21 2.18 -4.31 10.99
C VAL A 21 1.56 -5.67 11.21
N LEU A 22 0.24 -5.70 11.23
CA LEU A 22 -0.54 -6.92 11.33
C LEU A 22 -0.45 -7.70 10.01
N LEU A 23 -0.06 -8.95 10.12
CA LEU A 23 -0.10 -9.94 9.04
C LEU A 23 -0.84 -11.18 9.52
N ALA A 24 -1.47 -11.90 8.61
CA ALA A 24 -2.18 -13.14 8.88
C ALA A 24 -1.82 -14.21 7.86
N SER A 25 -1.90 -15.49 8.26
CA SER A 25 -1.75 -16.59 7.33
C SER A 25 -3.08 -16.89 6.63
N ARG A 26 -3.02 -17.31 5.40
CA ARG A 26 -4.22 -17.77 4.66
C ARG A 26 -4.68 -19.11 5.21
N PRO A 27 -5.96 -19.24 5.62
CA PRO A 27 -6.47 -20.47 6.21
C PRO A 27 -6.49 -21.64 5.21
N GLU A 28 -6.58 -22.85 5.73
CA GLU A 28 -6.73 -24.05 4.91
C GLU A 28 -7.96 -23.97 4.00
N GLY A 29 -7.84 -24.48 2.79
CA GLY A 29 -8.93 -24.48 1.80
C GLY A 29 -9.02 -23.21 0.93
N LYS A 30 -8.33 -22.13 1.28
CA LYS A 30 -8.18 -20.94 0.40
C LYS A 30 -6.96 -21.13 -0.54
N PRO A 31 -6.93 -20.54 -1.75
CA PRO A 31 -5.74 -20.52 -2.60
C PRO A 31 -4.54 -19.96 -1.81
N TRP A 32 -3.35 -20.55 -1.99
CA TRP A 32 -2.14 -20.15 -1.29
C TRP A 32 -2.21 -20.37 0.24
N ALA A 33 -2.94 -21.37 0.72
CA ALA A 33 -3.03 -21.71 2.13
C ALA A 33 -1.64 -21.77 2.80
N GLY A 34 -1.51 -21.18 4.00
CA GLY A 34 -0.27 -21.07 4.75
C GLY A 34 0.67 -19.94 4.33
N TYR A 35 0.39 -19.25 3.22
CA TYR A 35 1.09 -18.00 2.90
C TYR A 35 0.60 -16.89 3.82
N TRP A 36 1.47 -15.91 4.07
CA TRP A 36 1.18 -14.74 4.88
C TRP A 36 0.86 -13.53 4.01
N GLU A 37 -0.09 -12.71 4.45
CA GLU A 37 -0.58 -11.55 3.73
C GLU A 37 -1.02 -10.45 4.71
N PHE A 38 -1.25 -9.25 4.18
CA PHE A 38 -1.99 -8.23 4.91
C PHE A 38 -3.47 -8.64 5.00
N PRO A 39 -4.14 -8.47 6.17
CA PRO A 39 -5.53 -8.85 6.34
C PRO A 39 -6.46 -8.00 5.48
N GLY A 40 -7.58 -8.60 5.06
CA GLY A 40 -8.59 -7.93 4.24
C GLY A 40 -9.31 -8.88 3.31
N GLY A 41 -10.25 -8.34 2.53
CA GLY A 41 -11.07 -9.16 1.68
C GLY A 41 -11.79 -8.41 0.56
N LYS A 42 -12.67 -9.11 -0.13
CA LYS A 42 -13.38 -8.59 -1.29
C LYS A 42 -14.41 -7.55 -0.88
N LEU A 43 -14.56 -6.51 -1.69
CA LEU A 43 -15.68 -5.58 -1.55
C LEU A 43 -16.98 -6.28 -1.90
N GLU A 44 -18.00 -6.07 -1.08
CA GLU A 44 -19.40 -6.41 -1.39
C GLU A 44 -20.08 -5.28 -2.17
N ASP A 45 -21.23 -5.59 -2.78
CA ASP A 45 -21.95 -4.61 -3.60
C ASP A 45 -22.38 -3.40 -2.76
N GLY A 46 -21.91 -2.22 -3.18
CA GLY A 46 -22.23 -0.95 -2.51
C GLY A 46 -21.30 -0.59 -1.36
N GLU A 47 -20.35 -1.44 -0.98
CA GLU A 47 -19.36 -1.10 0.04
C GLU A 47 -18.31 -0.12 -0.48
N THR A 48 -17.91 0.81 0.36
CA THR A 48 -16.65 1.52 0.21
C THR A 48 -15.48 0.63 0.64
N VAL A 49 -14.27 0.93 0.17
CA VAL A 49 -13.05 0.20 0.57
C VAL A 49 -12.86 0.19 2.09
N HIS A 50 -13.16 1.32 2.76
CA HIS A 50 -13.09 1.39 4.22
C HIS A 50 -14.11 0.48 4.90
N GLN A 51 -15.35 0.45 4.44
CA GLN A 51 -16.40 -0.41 5.01
C GLN A 51 -16.07 -1.90 4.84
N ALA A 52 -15.61 -2.31 3.66
CA ALA A 52 -15.15 -3.68 3.43
C ALA A 52 -14.02 -4.05 4.40
N LEU A 53 -13.04 -3.16 4.57
CA LEU A 53 -11.93 -3.40 5.49
C LEU A 53 -12.39 -3.50 6.95
N VAL A 54 -13.31 -2.64 7.40
CA VAL A 54 -13.91 -2.72 8.75
C VAL A 54 -14.58 -4.07 8.98
N ARG A 55 -15.41 -4.53 8.01
CA ARG A 55 -16.11 -5.81 8.08
C ARG A 55 -15.14 -6.98 8.11
N GLU A 56 -14.20 -7.07 7.16
CA GLU A 56 -13.25 -8.18 7.04
C GLU A 56 -12.34 -8.30 8.29
N LEU A 57 -11.84 -7.18 8.82
CA LEU A 57 -11.01 -7.20 10.04
C LEU A 57 -11.79 -7.68 11.28
N ASP A 58 -13.07 -7.31 11.39
CA ASP A 58 -13.90 -7.83 12.48
C ASP A 58 -14.23 -9.30 12.28
N GLU A 59 -14.58 -9.72 11.07
CA GLU A 59 -14.94 -11.11 10.74
C GLU A 59 -13.76 -12.05 10.91
N GLU A 60 -12.59 -11.71 10.39
CA GLU A 60 -11.42 -12.58 10.41
C GLU A 60 -10.67 -12.55 11.74
N LEU A 61 -10.48 -11.37 12.34
CA LEU A 61 -9.56 -11.17 13.46
C LEU A 61 -10.18 -10.47 14.67
N GLY A 62 -11.45 -10.06 14.64
CA GLY A 62 -12.09 -9.33 15.74
C GLY A 62 -11.50 -7.94 16.01
N VAL A 63 -10.70 -7.43 15.08
CA VAL A 63 -10.09 -6.10 15.17
C VAL A 63 -11.07 -5.05 14.69
N ARG A 64 -11.27 -4.01 15.50
CA ARG A 64 -12.11 -2.85 15.15
C ARG A 64 -11.25 -1.76 14.58
N LEU A 65 -11.62 -1.27 13.40
CA LEU A 65 -10.95 -0.19 12.70
C LEU A 65 -11.78 1.09 12.84
N ALA A 66 -11.22 2.13 13.49
CA ALA A 66 -11.91 3.41 13.63
C ALA A 66 -11.74 4.27 12.39
N ASP A 67 -10.53 4.38 11.85
CA ASP A 67 -10.23 5.18 10.67
C ASP A 67 -9.13 4.54 9.82
N SER A 68 -9.09 4.86 8.55
CA SER A 68 -8.01 4.43 7.65
C SER A 68 -7.87 5.38 6.45
N PHE A 69 -6.64 5.56 5.99
CA PHE A 69 -6.32 6.41 4.85
C PHE A 69 -6.09 5.60 3.60
N PRO A 70 -6.58 6.04 2.43
CA PRO A 70 -6.12 5.49 1.15
C PRO A 70 -4.59 5.58 1.09
N TRP A 71 -3.95 4.54 0.62
CA TRP A 71 -2.49 4.56 0.47
C TRP A 71 -2.09 4.48 -0.99
N PHE A 72 -2.46 3.40 -1.65
CA PHE A 72 -2.36 3.26 -3.10
C PHE A 72 -3.14 2.03 -3.56
N VAL A 73 -3.38 1.96 -4.87
CA VAL A 73 -4.05 0.84 -5.52
C VAL A 73 -3.08 0.10 -6.44
N LYS A 74 -3.15 -1.22 -6.44
CA LYS A 74 -2.35 -2.07 -7.32
C LYS A 74 -3.22 -3.15 -7.97
N GLU A 75 -3.17 -3.25 -9.29
CA GLU A 75 -3.76 -4.38 -9.99
C GLU A 75 -2.77 -5.53 -10.09
N HIS A 76 -3.28 -6.74 -9.90
CA HIS A 76 -2.51 -7.97 -10.03
C HIS A 76 -3.34 -9.05 -10.70
N ARG A 77 -2.71 -9.79 -11.61
CA ARG A 77 -3.36 -10.90 -12.31
C ARG A 77 -2.73 -12.20 -11.82
N TYR A 78 -3.52 -12.94 -11.05
CA TYR A 78 -3.22 -14.33 -10.72
C TYR A 78 -3.72 -15.24 -11.85
N GLU A 79 -3.30 -16.51 -11.87
CA GLU A 79 -3.80 -17.47 -12.84
C GLU A 79 -5.32 -17.65 -12.79
N HIS A 80 -5.92 -17.50 -11.61
CA HIS A 80 -7.34 -17.74 -11.35
C HIS A 80 -8.19 -16.47 -11.15
N ALA A 81 -7.58 -15.29 -11.07
CA ALA A 81 -8.29 -14.06 -10.81
C ALA A 81 -7.51 -12.81 -11.24
N HIS A 82 -8.22 -11.80 -11.73
CA HIS A 82 -7.71 -10.44 -11.87
C HIS A 82 -8.23 -9.61 -10.70
N VAL A 83 -7.34 -9.16 -9.83
CA VAL A 83 -7.67 -8.42 -8.62
C VAL A 83 -7.15 -7.00 -8.68
N ARG A 84 -7.86 -6.11 -8.00
CA ARG A 84 -7.45 -4.74 -7.73
C ARG A 84 -7.40 -4.58 -6.22
N LEU A 85 -6.19 -4.42 -5.69
CA LEU A 85 -5.89 -4.34 -4.28
C LEU A 85 -5.85 -2.87 -3.86
N HIS A 86 -6.75 -2.48 -2.98
CA HIS A 86 -6.86 -1.14 -2.40
C HIS A 86 -6.19 -1.15 -1.05
N PHE A 87 -4.93 -0.72 -0.97
CA PHE A 87 -4.20 -0.64 0.27
C PHE A 87 -4.61 0.59 1.07
N ARG A 88 -5.01 0.37 2.33
CA ARG A 88 -5.32 1.43 3.28
C ARG A 88 -4.43 1.31 4.51
N ARG A 89 -3.89 2.44 4.99
CA ARG A 89 -3.11 2.48 6.23
C ARG A 89 -3.97 2.92 7.39
N SER A 90 -3.72 2.33 8.57
CA SER A 90 -4.30 2.80 9.82
C SER A 90 -3.33 2.65 10.98
N ARG A 91 -3.41 3.60 11.91
CA ARG A 91 -2.87 3.52 13.28
C ARG A 91 -3.99 3.60 14.31
N ASP A 92 -5.24 3.74 13.86
CA ASP A 92 -6.43 3.91 14.69
C ASP A 92 -7.31 2.65 14.62
N PHE A 93 -6.84 1.64 15.31
CA PHE A 93 -7.53 0.36 15.46
C PHE A 93 -7.42 -0.13 16.90
N PHE A 94 -8.37 -0.94 17.35
CA PHE A 94 -8.46 -1.42 18.73
C PHE A 94 -9.13 -2.79 18.82
N GLY A 95 -9.03 -3.37 20.01
CA GLY A 95 -9.44 -4.74 20.28
C GLY A 95 -8.23 -5.69 20.28
N GLU A 96 -8.43 -6.82 20.90
CA GLU A 96 -7.45 -7.89 20.89
C GLU A 96 -7.69 -8.76 19.65
N ALA A 97 -6.66 -8.88 18.80
CA ALA A 97 -6.78 -9.73 17.63
C ALA A 97 -6.95 -11.21 18.04
N LEU A 98 -7.92 -11.87 17.44
CA LEU A 98 -8.27 -13.27 17.67
C LEU A 98 -8.46 -13.96 16.32
N SER A 99 -7.89 -15.15 16.16
CA SER A 99 -8.15 -15.98 14.98
C SER A 99 -9.59 -16.49 14.99
N LYS A 100 -10.43 -15.99 14.09
CA LYS A 100 -11.83 -16.43 13.97
C LYS A 100 -12.03 -17.45 12.85
N GLU A 101 -11.08 -17.54 11.90
CA GLU A 101 -11.13 -18.50 10.78
C GLU A 101 -10.03 -19.57 10.85
N GLY A 102 -9.29 -19.66 11.96
CA GLY A 102 -8.22 -20.64 12.16
C GLY A 102 -6.87 -20.23 11.54
N GLN A 103 -6.75 -18.98 11.08
CA GLN A 103 -5.47 -18.41 10.59
C GLN A 103 -4.54 -18.08 11.75
N ASP A 104 -3.24 -18.22 11.54
CA ASP A 104 -2.23 -17.60 12.40
C ASP A 104 -2.13 -16.11 12.07
N PHE A 105 -1.79 -15.29 13.06
CA PHE A 105 -1.55 -13.87 12.87
C PHE A 105 -0.48 -13.33 13.80
N GLY A 106 0.07 -12.16 13.48
CA GLY A 106 1.03 -11.47 14.33
C GLY A 106 1.45 -10.14 13.78
N PHE A 107 2.27 -9.40 14.55
CA PHE A 107 2.79 -8.09 14.18
C PHE A 107 4.28 -8.19 13.85
N TYR A 108 4.65 -7.76 12.64
CA TYR A 108 6.00 -7.89 12.10
C TYR A 108 6.49 -6.59 11.47
N THR A 109 7.81 -6.40 11.48
CA THR A 109 8.48 -5.36 10.68
C THR A 109 9.00 -5.96 9.37
N ALA A 110 9.38 -5.10 8.43
CA ALA A 110 10.01 -5.51 7.17
C ALA A 110 11.33 -6.29 7.36
N ASN A 111 11.99 -6.12 8.50
CA ASN A 111 13.27 -6.74 8.82
C ASN A 111 13.13 -8.04 9.63
N GLU A 112 11.94 -8.33 10.15
CA GLU A 112 11.68 -9.56 10.89
C GLU A 112 11.27 -10.68 9.93
N ARG A 113 11.67 -11.91 10.29
CA ARG A 113 11.22 -13.07 9.53
C ARG A 113 9.80 -13.43 9.95
N THR A 114 8.88 -13.41 9.00
CA THR A 114 7.53 -13.97 9.19
C THR A 114 7.59 -15.49 9.37
N PRO A 115 6.65 -16.10 10.11
CA PRO A 115 6.62 -17.56 10.29
C PRO A 115 6.47 -18.36 9.01
N GLY A 116 5.84 -17.76 7.99
CA GLY A 116 5.66 -18.37 6.67
C GLY A 116 6.07 -17.43 5.54
N VAL A 117 5.90 -17.89 4.31
CA VAL A 117 6.22 -17.13 3.10
C VAL A 117 5.14 -16.07 2.87
N LEU A 118 5.53 -14.82 2.67
CA LEU A 118 4.60 -13.77 2.24
C LEU A 118 4.13 -14.00 0.81
N LEU A 119 2.90 -13.62 0.51
CA LEU A 119 2.48 -13.51 -0.88
C LEU A 119 3.44 -12.58 -1.64
N PRO A 120 3.75 -12.88 -2.91
CA PRO A 120 4.78 -12.15 -3.67
C PRO A 120 4.57 -10.64 -3.70
N ILE A 121 3.30 -10.20 -3.74
CA ILE A 121 2.95 -8.79 -3.75
C ILE A 121 3.19 -8.13 -2.38
N ASP A 122 2.93 -8.83 -1.29
CA ASP A 122 2.97 -8.30 0.07
C ASP A 122 4.40 -8.07 0.58
N GLN A 123 5.37 -8.83 0.09
CA GLN A 123 6.77 -8.60 0.42
C GLN A 123 7.24 -7.19 0.03
N ASN A 124 6.87 -6.72 -1.17
CA ASN A 124 7.22 -5.38 -1.62
C ASN A 124 6.45 -4.30 -0.84
N ILE A 125 5.20 -4.60 -0.46
CA ILE A 125 4.37 -3.68 0.33
C ILE A 125 4.94 -3.53 1.74
N LEU A 126 5.31 -4.63 2.39
CA LEU A 126 5.88 -4.62 3.73
C LEU A 126 7.14 -3.73 3.80
N ASN A 127 7.99 -3.77 2.78
CA ASN A 127 9.16 -2.89 2.71
C ASN A 127 8.78 -1.40 2.66
N ARG A 128 7.67 -1.05 1.99
CA ARG A 128 7.20 0.34 1.83
C ARG A 128 6.55 0.92 3.09
N VAL A 129 6.17 0.08 4.06
CA VAL A 129 5.59 0.54 5.34
C VAL A 129 6.57 1.44 6.10
N ASP A 130 7.86 1.23 5.94
CA ASP A 130 8.90 2.02 6.60
C ASP A 130 9.23 3.36 5.90
N LEU A 131 8.48 3.73 4.84
CA LEU A 131 8.58 5.06 4.24
C LEU A 131 8.13 6.11 5.28
N PRO A 132 8.91 7.18 5.53
CA PRO A 132 8.56 8.19 6.51
C PRO A 132 7.34 9.02 6.08
N ASP A 133 6.49 9.42 7.00
CA ASP A 133 5.32 10.27 6.69
C ASP A 133 5.74 11.70 6.28
N VAL A 134 6.85 12.20 6.80
CA VAL A 134 7.46 13.47 6.38
C VAL A 134 8.83 13.16 5.77
N TRP A 135 9.02 13.54 4.50
CA TRP A 135 10.25 13.25 3.78
C TRP A 135 11.33 14.29 4.04
N GLU A 136 12.49 13.82 4.49
CA GLU A 136 13.70 14.63 4.64
C GLU A 136 14.75 14.25 3.58
N ASP A 137 15.43 15.22 3.01
CA ASP A 137 16.29 15.11 1.80
C ASP A 137 17.51 14.17 1.89
N SER A 138 17.61 13.33 2.91
CA SER A 138 18.79 12.45 3.12
C SER A 138 18.78 11.16 2.29
N THR A 139 17.73 10.87 1.52
CA THR A 139 17.59 9.61 0.79
C THR A 139 17.44 9.82 -0.71
N ALA A 140 17.97 8.88 -1.50
CA ALA A 140 18.03 8.97 -2.95
C ALA A 140 16.67 9.08 -3.62
N VAL A 141 16.34 10.27 -4.07
CA VAL A 141 15.28 10.51 -5.03
C VAL A 141 15.90 10.64 -6.42
N LEU A 142 15.59 9.71 -7.30
CA LEU A 142 15.93 9.88 -8.70
C LEU A 142 14.92 10.84 -9.32
N THR A 143 15.38 12.00 -9.77
CA THR A 143 14.57 12.83 -10.65
C THR A 143 14.54 12.15 -12.00
N LEU A 144 13.36 11.66 -12.41
CA LEU A 144 13.16 11.22 -13.78
C LEU A 144 13.19 12.46 -14.68
N SER A 145 14.36 12.77 -15.24
CA SER A 145 14.46 13.69 -16.37
C SER A 145 13.99 12.96 -17.63
N GLU A 146 13.50 13.69 -18.63
CA GLU A 146 13.06 13.13 -19.93
C GLU A 146 14.07 12.15 -20.57
N ASN A 147 15.34 12.26 -20.24
CA ASN A 147 16.42 11.41 -20.72
C ASN A 147 16.74 10.20 -19.83
N ALA A 148 16.24 10.13 -18.59
CA ALA A 148 16.51 9.03 -17.66
C ALA A 148 15.64 7.79 -17.91
N LEU A 149 14.65 7.88 -18.78
CA LEU A 149 13.73 6.79 -19.16
C LEU A 149 14.39 5.60 -19.86
N HIS A 150 15.64 5.73 -20.30
CA HIS A 150 16.43 4.64 -20.88
C HIS A 150 17.45 4.04 -19.91
N ALA A 151 17.66 4.64 -18.75
CA ALA A 151 18.46 4.05 -17.73
C ALA A 151 17.67 2.89 -17.10
N THR A 152 18.12 1.67 -17.30
CA THR A 152 17.76 0.55 -16.42
C THR A 152 18.04 1.04 -15.02
N VAL A 153 16.97 1.28 -14.23
CA VAL A 153 17.13 1.62 -12.81
C VAL A 153 17.73 0.37 -12.17
N VAL A 154 19.05 0.37 -12.13
CA VAL A 154 19.77 -0.60 -11.32
C VAL A 154 19.40 -0.20 -9.90
N ARG A 155 18.54 -0.99 -9.26
CA ARG A 155 18.34 -0.92 -7.81
C ARG A 155 19.71 -1.11 -7.19
N ASP A 156 20.41 0.00 -6.98
CA ASP A 156 21.66 -0.01 -6.26
C ASP A 156 21.28 -0.40 -4.82
N ARG A 157 21.83 -1.52 -4.34
CA ARG A 157 21.62 -2.02 -2.97
C ARG A 157 22.02 -0.98 -1.89
N LYS A 158 22.59 0.13 -2.30
CA LYS A 158 22.94 1.27 -1.45
C LYS A 158 21.70 2.03 -0.91
N TYR A 159 20.59 1.99 -1.63
CA TYR A 159 19.39 2.74 -1.25
C TYR A 159 18.27 1.77 -0.89
N ARG A 160 17.67 1.98 0.28
CA ARG A 160 16.54 1.17 0.76
C ARG A 160 15.28 1.40 -0.08
N PHE A 161 15.04 2.64 -0.51
CA PHE A 161 13.90 3.05 -1.31
C PHE A 161 14.35 3.83 -2.54
N VAL A 162 13.64 3.63 -3.63
CA VAL A 162 13.85 4.35 -4.89
C VAL A 162 12.56 5.06 -5.27
N GLY A 163 12.57 6.40 -5.28
CA GLY A 163 11.44 7.23 -5.63
C GLY A 163 11.64 8.00 -6.93
N ALA A 164 10.55 8.46 -7.51
CA ALA A 164 10.55 9.29 -8.70
C ALA A 164 9.84 10.63 -8.46
N ARG A 165 10.45 11.76 -8.88
CA ARG A 165 9.74 13.03 -8.98
C ARG A 165 9.01 13.08 -10.32
N CYS A 166 7.69 13.27 -10.27
CA CYS A 166 6.80 13.22 -11.42
C CYS A 166 6.10 14.56 -11.64
N GLY A 167 6.12 15.04 -12.87
CA GLY A 167 5.49 16.30 -13.27
C GLY A 167 4.08 16.13 -13.83
N ASN A 168 3.66 14.89 -14.11
CA ASN A 168 2.36 14.58 -14.73
C ASN A 168 2.00 13.10 -14.52
N LEU A 169 0.79 12.69 -14.97
CA LEU A 169 0.33 11.30 -14.87
C LEU A 169 1.21 10.31 -15.65
N ASP A 170 1.72 10.70 -16.82
CA ASP A 170 2.55 9.79 -17.63
C ASP A 170 3.84 9.42 -16.91
N ASP A 171 4.45 10.36 -16.18
CA ASP A 171 5.62 10.09 -15.35
C ASP A 171 5.29 9.14 -14.21
N VAL A 172 4.13 9.31 -13.56
CA VAL A 172 3.65 8.39 -12.52
C VAL A 172 3.45 6.99 -13.10
N MET A 173 2.82 6.87 -14.28
CA MET A 173 2.61 5.57 -14.93
C MET A 173 3.92 4.88 -15.32
N LYS A 174 4.94 5.65 -15.74
CA LYS A 174 6.29 5.12 -15.96
C LYS A 174 6.94 4.64 -14.66
N ALA A 175 6.81 5.41 -13.56
CA ALA A 175 7.30 4.99 -12.25
C ALA A 175 6.63 3.70 -11.76
N VAL A 176 5.32 3.55 -11.98
CA VAL A 176 4.58 2.30 -11.70
C VAL A 176 5.14 1.14 -12.51
N ALA A 177 5.34 1.31 -13.82
CA ALA A 177 5.85 0.27 -14.72
C ALA A 177 7.29 -0.15 -14.39
N MET A 178 8.08 0.78 -13.84
CA MET A 178 9.46 0.53 -13.40
C MET A 178 9.56 0.03 -11.96
N ASP A 179 8.44 -0.22 -11.29
CA ASP A 179 8.34 -0.70 -9.90
C ASP A 179 9.08 0.18 -8.89
N PHE A 180 8.95 1.51 -9.01
CA PHE A 180 9.45 2.45 -8.01
C PHE A 180 8.70 2.25 -6.68
N ASP A 181 9.36 2.58 -5.57
CA ASP A 181 8.75 2.41 -4.24
C ASP A 181 7.76 3.52 -3.91
N PHE A 182 7.98 4.74 -4.44
CA PHE A 182 7.12 5.91 -4.25
C PHE A 182 7.32 6.94 -5.36
N VAL A 183 6.41 7.92 -5.40
CA VAL A 183 6.54 9.11 -6.25
C VAL A 183 6.43 10.39 -5.43
N ILE A 184 7.03 11.47 -5.94
CA ILE A 184 6.90 12.84 -5.40
C ILE A 184 6.25 13.69 -6.48
N VAL A 185 5.20 14.41 -6.13
CA VAL A 185 4.45 15.29 -7.03
C VAL A 185 4.17 16.63 -6.36
N LYS A 186 3.95 17.67 -7.16
CA LYS A 186 3.44 18.95 -6.66
C LYS A 186 1.94 18.90 -6.40
N PRO A 187 1.40 19.80 -5.54
CA PRO A 187 -0.04 19.84 -5.21
C PRO A 187 -0.95 19.88 -6.45
N GLU A 188 -0.61 20.66 -7.45
CA GLU A 188 -1.40 20.80 -8.68
C GLU A 188 -1.40 19.55 -9.57
N VAL A 189 -0.44 18.66 -9.38
CA VAL A 189 -0.32 17.39 -10.12
C VAL A 189 -1.02 16.27 -9.40
N PHE A 190 -1.09 16.33 -8.07
CA PHE A 190 -1.56 15.22 -7.22
C PHE A 190 -2.92 14.68 -7.66
N GLU A 191 -3.94 15.54 -7.79
CA GLU A 191 -5.29 15.10 -8.16
C GLU A 191 -5.34 14.44 -9.55
N ALA A 192 -4.55 14.94 -10.50
CA ALA A 192 -4.47 14.38 -11.84
C ALA A 192 -3.83 12.99 -11.88
N THR A 193 -3.11 12.60 -10.81
CA THR A 193 -2.43 11.31 -10.73
C THR A 193 -3.26 10.21 -10.05
N LEU A 194 -4.39 10.58 -9.46
CA LEU A 194 -5.28 9.64 -8.79
C LEU A 194 -6.06 8.79 -9.81
N TRP A 195 -6.15 7.51 -9.51
CA TRP A 195 -7.05 6.61 -10.22
C TRP A 195 -8.26 6.33 -9.33
N LYS A 196 -9.43 6.79 -9.75
CA LYS A 196 -10.69 6.70 -8.96
C LYS A 196 -10.52 7.21 -7.51
N GLY A 197 -9.73 8.26 -7.32
CA GLY A 197 -9.48 8.87 -6.00
C GLY A 197 -8.34 8.23 -5.20
N GLU A 198 -7.60 7.28 -5.76
CA GLU A 198 -6.50 6.61 -5.06
C GLU A 198 -5.18 6.71 -5.86
N PRO A 199 -4.03 6.94 -5.20
CA PRO A 199 -2.72 6.88 -5.85
C PRO A 199 -2.41 5.48 -6.38
N ARG A 200 -1.51 5.39 -7.36
CA ARG A 200 -1.01 4.10 -7.89
C ARG A 200 0.29 3.63 -7.22
N LEU A 201 0.95 4.50 -6.51
CA LEU A 201 2.11 4.27 -5.65
C LEU A 201 2.00 5.13 -4.41
N PRO A 202 2.69 4.80 -3.30
CA PRO A 202 2.87 5.74 -2.21
C PRO A 202 3.33 7.09 -2.75
N THR A 203 2.57 8.15 -2.50
CA THR A 203 2.77 9.47 -3.11
C THR A 203 3.07 10.52 -2.06
N TYR A 204 4.19 11.23 -2.20
CA TYR A 204 4.50 12.42 -1.43
C TYR A 204 4.07 13.67 -2.19
N VAL A 205 3.53 14.65 -1.45
CA VAL A 205 3.26 15.97 -1.99
C VAL A 205 4.37 16.92 -1.53
N GLU A 206 5.12 17.50 -2.46
CA GLU A 206 6.24 18.41 -2.16
C GLU A 206 5.80 19.88 -2.13
N ASP A 207 6.65 20.74 -1.55
CA ASP A 207 6.43 22.18 -1.40
C ASP A 207 5.20 22.50 -0.53
N VAL A 208 4.89 21.65 0.45
CA VAL A 208 3.77 21.83 1.39
C VAL A 208 4.25 21.71 2.83
N PRO A 209 3.68 22.48 3.79
CA PRO A 209 4.10 22.40 5.18
C PRO A 209 3.91 21.00 5.79
N ALA A 210 4.83 20.61 6.67
CA ALA A 210 4.68 19.36 7.44
C ALA A 210 3.40 19.34 8.30
N SER A 211 2.89 20.51 8.72
CA SER A 211 1.62 20.65 9.44
C SER A 211 0.41 20.16 8.65
N ASP A 212 0.50 20.12 7.33
CA ASP A 212 -0.59 19.74 6.44
C ASP A 212 -0.61 18.21 6.15
N LEU A 213 0.26 17.44 6.81
CA LEU A 213 0.37 15.99 6.63
C LEU A 213 -1.00 15.31 6.67
N ARG A 214 -1.80 15.57 7.71
CA ARG A 214 -3.11 14.93 7.88
C ARG A 214 -4.05 15.27 6.71
N LEU A 215 -4.10 16.53 6.30
CA LEU A 215 -4.91 16.99 5.17
C LEU A 215 -4.59 16.20 3.89
N TRP A 216 -3.30 15.98 3.61
CA TRP A 216 -2.87 15.25 2.42
C TRP A 216 -3.09 13.73 2.54
N GLN A 217 -2.94 13.17 3.74
CA GLN A 217 -3.25 11.75 3.99
C GLN A 217 -4.74 11.46 3.80
N ASP A 218 -5.63 12.33 4.24
CA ASP A 218 -7.09 12.22 4.01
C ASP A 218 -7.43 12.18 2.51
N ARG A 219 -6.63 12.85 1.68
CA ARG A 219 -6.74 12.87 0.21
C ARG A 219 -6.04 11.68 -0.47
N GLY A 220 -5.36 10.83 0.27
CA GLY A 220 -4.68 9.64 -0.21
C GLY A 220 -3.16 9.76 -0.39
N ALA A 221 -2.54 10.88 -0.04
CA ALA A 221 -1.08 10.96 -0.04
C ALA A 221 -0.47 10.02 1.03
N HIS A 222 0.71 9.48 0.74
CA HIS A 222 1.50 8.79 1.75
C HIS A 222 2.01 9.78 2.80
N GLY A 223 2.54 10.89 2.36
CA GLY A 223 3.18 11.88 3.21
C GLY A 223 3.42 13.20 2.50
N VAL A 224 4.15 14.08 3.16
CA VAL A 224 4.52 15.39 2.64
C VAL A 224 6.05 15.56 2.59
N LYS A 225 6.49 16.40 1.67
CA LYS A 225 7.88 16.86 1.55
C LYS A 225 7.88 18.38 1.63
N PRO A 226 8.27 18.95 2.81
CA PRO A 226 8.36 20.40 3.00
C PRO A 226 9.37 21.07 2.07
#